data_ce124cf091dbc5423364a711332a3baf
#
_entry.id   ce124cf091dbc5423364a711332a3baf
#
_cell.length_a   1.000
_cell.length_b   1.000
_cell.length_c   1.000
_cell.angle_alpha   90.00
_cell.angle_beta   90.00
_cell.angle_gamma   90.00
#
_symmetry.space_group_name_H-M   'P 1'
#
loop_
_entity.id
_entity.type
_entity.pdbx_description
1 polymer ?
#
loop_
_entity_poly.entity_id
_entity_poly.type
_entity_poly.pdbx_seq_one_letter_code
_entity_poly.pdbx_strand_id
1 'polypeptide(L)'
;MKPASSFHLEPAPTGLHHRAMKTRLPSTIATLTPRFLVRFAPAFAALAVSALLIGGVTLHTPPVQAQAGTVVLPDFTDMVERVGPSVVNIRTTERRAGGGGGAGSPEIDSNIEELLRRFGIPLPPNRDPRRGQRPPGGDEEAQPVPRGVGSGFILSADGFILTNAHVVEGADEVTVTLTDKRELKARIIGSDRRSDVAVVKVDATGLPFVKIGDVNRLRVGDWVLAIGSPFGLDNTVTAGIVSAKQRDTGDFLPLIQTDVAINPGNSGGPLLNMRGEVVGINSQIYSRSGGFMGISFAIPIDEAIRVADQLRTVGRVIRGRIGVQIAPVTKEVSEAIGLGAPRGALVQSVEKDGPADKAGVEAGDIILRVDGKQVERSGELPRVVGNIKPGSKAQLQVFRRGNTRDLAVTVAEFEADRPARRAAAEPGGSSPQAAKSVLGLTVSDLSDAQKRDLRIRGGVRVDAVDGPAARAGLREGDVILSIDNVDIADTKQFAAAAAKAEKSRAVSVMVRRGEWTNYLVIRPGNR
;
A
#
# COMPACT_ATOMS: atom_id res chain seq x y z
N MET A 1 51.83 30.89 -12.23
CA MET A 1 52.27 30.72 -13.65
C MET A 1 51.59 29.51 -14.25
N LYS A 2 50.93 29.76 -15.34
CA LYS A 2 50.17 28.92 -16.26
C LYS A 2 48.68 28.72 -15.99
N PRO A 3 47.89 28.76 -17.08
CA PRO A 3 46.57 29.40 -17.04
C PRO A 3 45.41 28.45 -17.24
N ALA A 4 44.20 29.01 -17.05
CA ALA A 4 42.90 28.42 -17.30
C ALA A 4 42.69 27.95 -18.73
N SER A 5 42.01 26.84 -18.92
CA SER A 5 41.41 26.43 -20.20
C SER A 5 39.88 26.64 -20.12
N SER A 6 39.46 27.56 -20.99
CA SER A 6 38.07 27.89 -21.30
C SER A 6 37.43 26.76 -22.13
N PHE A 7 36.27 26.26 -21.72
CA PHE A 7 35.40 25.46 -22.58
C PHE A 7 34.36 26.35 -23.24
N HIS A 8 34.39 26.37 -24.58
CA HIS A 8 33.39 26.98 -25.45
C HIS A 8 32.11 26.12 -25.48
N LEU A 9 30.99 26.75 -25.31
CA LEU A 9 29.65 26.23 -25.61
C LEU A 9 29.33 26.56 -27.07
N GLU A 10 29.10 25.54 -27.88
CA GLU A 10 28.51 25.67 -29.22
C GLU A 10 26.97 25.61 -29.09
N PRO A 11 26.23 26.41 -29.90
CA PRO A 11 24.76 26.40 -29.88
C PRO A 11 24.21 25.33 -30.82
N ALA A 12 23.14 24.65 -30.37
CA ALA A 12 22.38 23.68 -31.14
C ALA A 12 21.55 24.34 -32.27
N PRO A 13 21.38 23.67 -33.43
CA PRO A 13 20.62 24.19 -34.55
C PRO A 13 19.10 23.97 -34.36
N THR A 14 18.35 25.04 -34.52
CA THR A 14 16.91 25.07 -34.74
C THR A 14 16.56 24.54 -36.13
N GLY A 15 15.72 23.52 -36.19
CA GLY A 15 15.17 23.01 -37.44
C GLY A 15 13.79 22.41 -37.24
N LEU A 16 12.75 23.25 -37.26
CA LEU A 16 11.35 22.84 -37.38
C LEU A 16 11.05 22.44 -38.83
N HIS A 17 10.83 21.16 -39.08
CA HIS A 17 10.12 20.73 -40.28
C HIS A 17 8.76 20.15 -39.90
N HIS A 18 7.72 20.95 -40.16
CA HIS A 18 6.33 20.51 -40.27
C HIS A 18 6.20 19.52 -41.43
N ARG A 19 5.91 18.27 -41.16
CA ARG A 19 5.46 17.30 -42.16
C ARG A 19 3.97 16.96 -41.89
N ALA A 20 3.12 17.63 -42.65
CA ALA A 20 1.69 17.34 -42.70
C ALA A 20 1.47 15.94 -43.31
N MET A 21 0.94 15.04 -42.52
CA MET A 21 0.53 13.71 -42.98
C MET A 21 -0.94 13.75 -43.39
N LYS A 22 -1.16 13.84 -44.70
CA LYS A 22 -2.49 13.69 -45.34
C LYS A 22 -2.88 12.23 -45.29
N THR A 23 -3.79 11.86 -44.40
CA THR A 23 -4.49 10.59 -44.45
C THR A 23 -5.60 10.63 -45.51
N ARG A 24 -5.43 9.87 -46.59
CA ARG A 24 -6.47 9.58 -47.58
C ARG A 24 -7.35 8.45 -47.04
N LEU A 25 -8.64 8.73 -46.93
CA LEU A 25 -9.70 7.73 -46.80
C LEU A 25 -9.99 7.09 -48.17
N PRO A 26 -10.12 5.77 -48.31
CA PRO A 26 -10.64 5.16 -49.52
C PRO A 26 -12.16 5.16 -49.47
N SER A 27 -12.77 5.88 -50.39
CA SER A 27 -14.15 5.77 -50.75
C SER A 27 -14.37 4.53 -51.63
N THR A 28 -15.05 3.52 -51.09
CA THR A 28 -15.60 2.43 -51.94
C THR A 28 -17.09 2.36 -51.71
N ILE A 29 -17.83 3.05 -52.58
CA ILE A 29 -19.27 2.89 -52.72
C ILE A 29 -19.49 1.66 -53.60
N ALA A 30 -19.96 0.57 -53.05
CA ALA A 30 -20.48 -0.57 -53.79
C ALA A 30 -21.95 -0.35 -54.05
N THR A 31 -22.27 -0.06 -55.30
CA THR A 31 -23.64 -0.07 -55.85
C THR A 31 -24.14 -1.48 -55.92
N LEU A 32 -25.10 -1.83 -55.08
CA LEU A 32 -25.94 -3.03 -55.23
C LEU A 32 -27.24 -2.67 -55.94
N THR A 33 -27.34 -3.11 -57.20
CA THR A 33 -28.57 -3.09 -57.99
C THR A 33 -29.56 -4.12 -57.46
N PRO A 34 -30.85 -3.77 -57.33
CA PRO A 34 -31.88 -4.75 -57.00
C PRO A 34 -32.46 -5.37 -58.28
N ARG A 35 -32.33 -6.67 -58.42
CA ARG A 35 -33.18 -7.46 -59.34
C ARG A 35 -33.97 -8.44 -58.46
N PHE A 36 -35.25 -8.12 -58.22
CA PHE A 36 -36.33 -9.08 -58.04
C PHE A 36 -37.67 -8.35 -58.18
N LEU A 37 -38.14 -8.34 -59.42
CA LEU A 37 -39.51 -7.97 -59.78
C LEU A 37 -40.24 -9.27 -60.06
N VAL A 38 -41.13 -9.69 -59.17
CA VAL A 38 -42.21 -10.67 -59.54
C VAL A 38 -43.46 -10.32 -58.75
N ARG A 39 -44.43 -9.82 -59.52
CA ARG A 39 -45.88 -10.09 -59.49
C ARG A 39 -46.55 -10.25 -58.14
N PHE A 40 -47.23 -9.21 -57.68
CA PHE A 40 -48.59 -9.31 -57.08
C PHE A 40 -49.30 -7.94 -57.19
N ALA A 41 -50.19 -7.80 -58.13
CA ALA A 41 -51.32 -6.91 -58.08
C ALA A 41 -52.52 -7.82 -58.43
N PRO A 42 -53.74 -7.59 -57.95
CA PRO A 42 -54.37 -6.40 -57.42
C PRO A 42 -55.16 -6.65 -56.10
N ALA A 43 -54.95 -5.88 -55.09
CA ALA A 43 -55.86 -5.85 -53.94
C ALA A 43 -55.83 -4.45 -53.20
N PHE A 44 -55.46 -3.38 -53.88
CA PHE A 44 -55.40 -2.05 -53.26
C PHE A 44 -56.51 -1.08 -53.75
N ALA A 45 -57.57 -1.53 -54.40
CA ALA A 45 -58.65 -0.66 -54.86
C ALA A 45 -59.85 -0.57 -53.90
N ALA A 46 -59.86 -1.26 -52.77
CA ALA A 46 -61.05 -1.28 -51.89
C ALA A 46 -60.83 -0.58 -50.51
N LEU A 47 -59.64 -0.02 -50.23
CA LEU A 47 -59.36 0.62 -48.92
C LEU A 47 -59.28 2.15 -48.97
N ALA A 48 -59.50 2.79 -50.09
CA ALA A 48 -59.40 4.24 -50.24
C ALA A 48 -60.72 5.02 -49.99
N VAL A 49 -61.81 4.38 -49.72
CA VAL A 49 -63.14 5.05 -49.54
C VAL A 49 -63.62 5.02 -48.08
N SER A 50 -63.00 4.22 -47.22
CA SER A 50 -63.38 4.17 -45.79
C SER A 50 -62.59 5.12 -44.88
N ALA A 51 -61.68 5.89 -45.42
CA ALA A 51 -60.80 6.78 -44.61
C ALA A 51 -61.31 8.23 -44.47
N LEU A 52 -62.50 8.56 -44.98
CA LEU A 52 -63.03 9.94 -45.00
C LEU A 52 -64.11 10.22 -43.95
N LEU A 53 -64.40 9.33 -43.02
CA LEU A 53 -65.49 9.50 -42.03
C LEU A 53 -65.08 9.20 -40.59
N ILE A 54 -63.75 9.09 -40.26
CA ILE A 54 -63.31 9.06 -38.87
C ILE A 54 -62.69 10.42 -38.60
N GLY A 55 -63.50 11.29 -37.99
CA GLY A 55 -63.13 12.63 -37.57
C GLY A 55 -61.93 12.61 -36.70
N GLY A 56 -61.11 13.67 -36.82
CA GLY A 56 -59.85 13.98 -36.18
C GLY A 56 -59.71 13.57 -34.73
N VAL A 57 -59.19 12.38 -34.51
CA VAL A 57 -58.54 12.09 -33.22
C VAL A 57 -57.11 12.60 -33.34
N THR A 58 -56.93 13.85 -32.95
CA THR A 58 -55.60 14.37 -32.67
C THR A 58 -55.01 13.53 -31.52
N LEU A 59 -54.10 12.62 -31.86
CA LEU A 59 -53.24 11.98 -30.87
C LEU A 59 -52.40 13.07 -30.22
N HIS A 60 -52.94 13.67 -29.14
CA HIS A 60 -52.14 14.45 -28.23
C HIS A 60 -51.20 13.47 -27.53
N THR A 61 -49.99 13.29 -28.07
CA THR A 61 -48.90 12.76 -27.29
C THR A 61 -48.65 13.78 -26.16
N PRO A 62 -48.88 13.41 -24.89
CA PRO A 62 -48.52 14.32 -23.82
C PRO A 62 -47.04 14.62 -23.97
N PRO A 63 -46.60 15.89 -23.80
CA PRO A 63 -45.20 16.20 -23.80
C PRO A 63 -44.59 15.34 -22.67
N VAL A 64 -43.65 14.47 -23.02
CA VAL A 64 -42.78 13.83 -22.02
C VAL A 64 -41.99 14.98 -21.38
N GLN A 65 -42.53 15.53 -20.29
CA GLN A 65 -41.77 16.37 -19.42
C GLN A 65 -40.65 15.46 -18.87
N ALA A 66 -39.46 15.57 -19.46
CA ALA A 66 -38.26 15.12 -18.82
C ALA A 66 -38.23 15.89 -17.51
N GLN A 67 -38.64 15.27 -16.41
CA GLN A 67 -38.28 15.73 -15.08
C GLN A 67 -36.76 15.69 -15.06
N ALA A 68 -36.14 16.82 -15.36
CA ALA A 68 -34.78 17.06 -14.97
C ALA A 68 -34.79 16.94 -13.45
N GLY A 69 -34.46 15.73 -12.95
CA GLY A 69 -34.24 15.53 -11.53
C GLY A 69 -33.18 16.58 -11.17
N THR A 70 -33.56 17.53 -10.32
CA THR A 70 -32.63 18.47 -9.73
C THR A 70 -31.56 17.64 -9.08
N VAL A 71 -30.35 17.59 -9.68
CA VAL A 71 -29.18 17.00 -9.05
C VAL A 71 -28.90 17.90 -7.84
N VAL A 72 -29.40 17.48 -6.69
CA VAL A 72 -29.09 18.15 -5.42
C VAL A 72 -27.62 17.85 -5.14
N LEU A 73 -26.79 18.86 -5.30
CA LEU A 73 -25.40 18.78 -4.87
C LEU A 73 -25.38 18.55 -3.35
N PRO A 74 -24.45 17.71 -2.84
CA PRO A 74 -24.38 17.46 -1.41
C PRO A 74 -24.06 18.79 -0.66
N ASP A 75 -24.90 19.13 0.31
CA ASP A 75 -24.64 20.21 1.27
C ASP A 75 -23.99 19.61 2.51
N PHE A 76 -22.86 20.15 2.90
CA PHE A 76 -22.06 19.66 4.02
C PHE A 76 -22.17 20.56 5.25
N THR A 77 -22.86 21.71 5.16
CA THR A 77 -22.86 22.77 6.16
C THR A 77 -23.30 22.26 7.53
N ASP A 78 -24.51 21.68 7.62
CA ASP A 78 -25.05 21.16 8.89
C ASP A 78 -24.17 20.09 9.52
N MET A 79 -23.50 19.29 8.69
CA MET A 79 -22.61 18.23 9.14
C MET A 79 -21.33 18.81 9.74
N VAL A 80 -20.75 19.82 9.09
CA VAL A 80 -19.53 20.51 9.54
C VAL A 80 -19.80 21.24 10.85
N GLU A 81 -20.94 21.94 10.99
CA GLU A 81 -21.35 22.60 12.23
C GLU A 81 -21.51 21.61 13.40
N ARG A 82 -22.08 20.45 13.13
CA ARG A 82 -22.29 19.40 14.15
C ARG A 82 -21.02 18.69 14.59
N VAL A 83 -20.11 18.37 13.63
CA VAL A 83 -18.91 17.56 13.89
C VAL A 83 -17.70 18.42 14.20
N GLY A 84 -17.62 19.61 13.63
CA GLY A 84 -16.50 20.54 13.79
C GLY A 84 -16.02 20.76 15.22
N PRO A 85 -16.92 20.96 16.20
CA PRO A 85 -16.53 21.11 17.60
C PRO A 85 -15.77 19.91 18.20
N SER A 86 -15.89 18.73 17.59
CA SER A 86 -15.17 17.52 18.02
C SER A 86 -13.77 17.38 17.40
N VAL A 87 -13.39 18.26 16.46
CA VAL A 87 -12.08 18.27 15.83
C VAL A 87 -11.16 19.25 16.55
N VAL A 88 -9.93 18.86 16.77
CA VAL A 88 -8.97 19.63 17.57
C VAL A 88 -7.67 19.83 16.81
N ASN A 89 -6.97 20.92 17.13
CA ASN A 89 -5.59 21.13 16.74
C ASN A 89 -4.66 20.48 17.78
N ILE A 90 -3.58 19.88 17.32
CA ILE A 90 -2.55 19.29 18.16
C ILE A 90 -1.21 19.93 17.81
N ARG A 91 -0.58 20.54 18.82
CA ARG A 91 0.77 21.09 18.74
C ARG A 91 1.67 20.32 19.68
N THR A 92 2.87 20.03 19.20
CA THR A 92 3.89 19.32 19.98
C THR A 92 5.16 20.13 20.09
N THR A 93 5.79 20.06 21.27
CA THR A 93 7.07 20.72 21.53
C THR A 93 8.08 19.72 22.07
N GLU A 94 9.36 19.98 21.81
CA GLU A 94 10.50 19.23 22.29
C GLU A 94 11.37 20.14 23.16
N ARG A 95 11.79 19.68 24.33
CA ARG A 95 12.74 20.39 25.19
C ARG A 95 14.15 20.01 24.79
N ARG A 96 14.88 20.90 24.14
CA ARG A 96 16.29 20.69 23.91
C ARG A 96 17.06 20.99 25.21
N ALA A 97 17.65 19.96 25.81
CA ALA A 97 18.61 20.13 26.88
C ALA A 97 19.77 20.96 26.33
N GLY A 98 20.03 22.12 26.92
CA GLY A 98 21.20 22.95 26.62
C GLY A 98 22.45 22.25 27.10
N GLY A 99 23.12 21.47 26.27
CA GLY A 99 24.32 20.73 26.66
C GLY A 99 25.14 20.25 25.47
N GLY A 100 26.32 20.83 25.29
CA GLY A 100 27.51 20.18 24.77
C GLY A 100 27.57 19.81 23.30
N GLY A 101 28.45 20.49 22.59
CA GLY A 101 28.83 20.32 21.20
C GLY A 101 28.99 18.89 20.71
N GLY A 102 28.49 18.67 19.50
CA GLY A 102 28.72 17.46 18.71
C GLY A 102 27.84 17.47 17.47
N ALA A 103 28.42 17.88 16.37
CA ALA A 103 28.08 17.63 14.97
C ALA A 103 26.69 17.01 14.68
N GLY A 104 25.83 17.80 14.07
CA GLY A 104 24.60 17.34 13.45
C GLY A 104 23.43 18.26 13.79
N SER A 105 23.37 19.47 13.22
CA SER A 105 22.10 20.20 13.12
C SER A 105 21.13 19.28 12.37
N PRO A 106 19.94 18.93 12.91
CA PRO A 106 18.92 18.39 12.04
C PRO A 106 18.60 19.51 11.04
N GLU A 107 18.98 19.31 9.80
CA GLU A 107 18.45 20.07 8.70
C GLU A 107 16.92 19.95 8.83
N ILE A 108 16.28 21.08 9.12
CA ILE A 108 14.84 21.19 8.90
C ILE A 108 14.69 20.80 7.43
N ASP A 109 13.93 19.74 7.19
CA ASP A 109 13.70 19.24 5.85
C ASP A 109 13.43 20.46 4.95
N SER A 110 14.24 20.65 3.91
CA SER A 110 14.18 21.85 3.05
C SER A 110 12.77 22.14 2.55
N ASN A 111 11.94 21.11 2.47
CA ASN A 111 10.53 21.19 2.15
C ASN A 111 9.69 21.84 3.28
N ILE A 112 10.04 21.58 4.55
CA ILE A 112 9.37 22.20 5.70
C ILE A 112 9.79 23.66 5.83
N GLU A 113 11.06 23.97 5.59
CA GLU A 113 11.58 25.33 5.59
C GLU A 113 10.93 26.18 4.49
N GLU A 114 10.81 25.66 3.28
CA GLU A 114 10.14 26.32 2.16
C GLU A 114 8.64 26.49 2.43
N LEU A 115 7.99 25.49 3.04
CA LEU A 115 6.60 25.54 3.45
C LEU A 115 6.36 26.63 4.49
N LEU A 116 7.17 26.69 5.55
CA LEU A 116 7.07 27.69 6.61
C LEU A 116 7.30 29.11 6.06
N ARG A 117 8.27 29.28 5.15
CA ARG A 117 8.53 30.55 4.47
C ARG A 117 7.35 30.99 3.59
N ARG A 118 6.73 30.05 2.87
CA ARG A 118 5.60 30.33 1.97
C ARG A 118 4.34 30.73 2.73
N PHE A 119 4.17 30.27 3.95
CA PHE A 119 3.04 30.59 4.82
C PHE A 119 3.33 31.75 5.79
N GLY A 120 4.47 32.45 5.64
CA GLY A 120 4.80 33.62 6.46
C GLY A 120 5.05 33.29 7.92
N ILE A 121 5.32 32.04 8.26
CA ILE A 121 5.67 31.62 9.62
C ILE A 121 7.15 31.99 9.84
N PRO A 122 7.49 32.80 10.87
CA PRO A 122 8.86 33.18 11.11
C PRO A 122 9.73 31.96 11.37
N LEU A 123 10.71 31.74 10.51
CA LEU A 123 11.75 30.75 10.78
C LEU A 123 12.58 31.21 11.99
N PRO A 124 12.99 30.31 12.88
CA PRO A 124 13.92 30.67 13.93
C PRO A 124 15.17 31.29 13.29
N PRO A 125 15.69 32.43 13.81
CA PRO A 125 16.78 33.15 13.20
C PRO A 125 17.99 32.24 13.02
N ASN A 126 18.44 32.12 11.76
CA ASN A 126 19.65 31.41 11.41
C ASN A 126 20.81 32.05 12.19
N ARG A 127 21.41 31.35 13.13
CA ARG A 127 22.50 31.87 13.93
C ARG A 127 23.69 32.15 13.03
N ASP A 128 24.02 33.42 12.86
CA ASP A 128 25.22 33.88 12.20
C ASP A 128 26.45 33.26 12.90
N PRO A 129 27.32 32.50 12.21
CA PRO A 129 28.46 31.82 12.82
C PRO A 129 29.52 32.80 13.40
N ARG A 130 29.35 34.09 13.18
CA ARG A 130 30.33 35.13 13.55
C ARG A 130 30.06 35.83 14.87
N ARG A 131 28.97 35.55 15.58
CA ARG A 131 28.74 36.15 16.90
C ARG A 131 29.30 35.25 17.98
N GLY A 132 30.58 35.50 18.25
CA GLY A 132 31.39 34.81 19.22
C GLY A 132 30.95 34.96 20.66
N GLN A 133 31.41 33.98 21.43
CA GLN A 133 31.66 33.96 22.86
C GLN A 133 30.62 34.59 23.77
N ARG A 134 29.71 33.75 24.23
CA ARG A 134 28.89 34.00 25.41
C ARG A 134 29.65 33.52 26.65
N PRO A 135 29.62 34.26 27.78
CA PRO A 135 30.28 33.80 29.01
C PRO A 135 29.65 32.53 29.56
N PRO A 136 30.42 31.64 30.18
CA PRO A 136 29.90 30.46 30.86
C PRO A 136 29.28 30.86 32.19
N GLY A 137 27.97 30.62 32.34
CA GLY A 137 27.31 30.79 33.62
C GLY A 137 25.88 31.33 33.48
N GLY A 138 24.96 30.44 33.35
CA GLY A 138 23.52 30.67 33.47
C GLY A 138 22.80 29.36 33.14
N ASP A 139 22.12 28.79 34.13
CA ASP A 139 21.15 27.69 33.94
C ASP A 139 20.03 28.18 32.99
N GLU A 140 20.26 28.07 31.68
CA GLU A 140 19.23 28.34 30.71
C GLU A 140 18.25 27.16 30.75
N GLU A 141 17.07 27.35 31.33
CA GLU A 141 15.93 26.47 31.17
C GLU A 141 15.74 26.18 29.68
N ALA A 142 15.77 24.90 29.31
CA ALA A 142 15.60 24.43 27.93
C ALA A 142 14.31 24.98 27.36
N GLN A 143 14.38 25.90 26.38
CA GLN A 143 13.19 26.49 25.76
C GLN A 143 12.49 25.45 24.89
N PRO A 144 11.15 25.30 25.02
CA PRO A 144 10.41 24.40 24.17
C PRO A 144 10.45 24.85 22.71
N VAL A 145 10.88 23.98 21.82
CA VAL A 145 10.93 24.22 20.37
C VAL A 145 9.73 23.53 19.73
N PRO A 146 8.95 24.22 18.88
CA PRO A 146 7.88 23.57 18.11
C PRO A 146 8.41 22.41 17.28
N ARG A 147 7.78 21.22 17.37
CA ARG A 147 8.19 20.02 16.64
C ARG A 147 7.19 19.62 15.55
N GLY A 148 5.90 19.63 15.86
CA GLY A 148 4.88 19.18 14.95
C GLY A 148 3.55 19.88 15.16
N VAL A 149 2.75 19.91 14.09
CA VAL A 149 1.37 20.40 14.07
C VAL A 149 0.52 19.40 13.31
N GLY A 150 -0.62 19.06 13.88
CA GLY A 150 -1.60 18.16 13.27
C GLY A 150 -2.99 18.40 13.83
N SER A 151 -3.89 17.54 13.45
CA SER A 151 -5.26 17.50 13.93
C SER A 151 -5.52 16.24 14.74
N GLY A 152 -6.62 16.24 15.45
CA GLY A 152 -7.18 15.07 16.11
C GLY A 152 -8.69 15.20 16.20
N PHE A 153 -9.33 14.18 16.74
CA PHE A 153 -10.75 14.25 17.05
C PHE A 153 -11.07 13.57 18.38
N ILE A 154 -12.03 14.13 19.09
CA ILE A 154 -12.44 13.68 20.41
C ILE A 154 -13.27 12.40 20.25
N LEU A 155 -12.81 11.32 20.86
CA LEU A 155 -13.44 10.00 20.81
C LEU A 155 -14.52 9.82 21.86
N SER A 156 -14.36 10.48 23.02
CA SER A 156 -15.28 10.36 24.15
C SER A 156 -15.33 11.62 24.99
N ALA A 157 -16.47 11.85 25.65
CA ALA A 157 -16.75 13.08 26.41
C ALA A 157 -15.78 13.32 27.59
N ASP A 158 -15.05 12.31 28.02
CA ASP A 158 -14.04 12.39 29.07
C ASP A 158 -12.66 12.81 28.56
N GLY A 159 -12.50 13.07 27.26
CA GLY A 159 -11.32 13.70 26.69
C GLY A 159 -10.27 12.76 26.10
N PHE A 160 -10.64 11.54 25.69
CA PHE A 160 -9.79 10.75 24.81
C PHE A 160 -9.86 11.29 23.39
N ILE A 161 -8.71 11.42 22.75
CA ILE A 161 -8.54 11.99 21.40
C ILE A 161 -7.71 11.04 20.57
N LEU A 162 -8.14 10.80 19.33
CA LEU A 162 -7.37 10.07 18.32
C LEU A 162 -6.63 11.05 17.41
N THR A 163 -5.41 10.67 17.03
CA THR A 163 -4.57 11.36 16.07
C THR A 163 -3.59 10.37 15.43
N ASN A 164 -2.71 10.85 14.57
CA ASN A 164 -1.64 10.03 14.01
C ASN A 164 -0.45 9.92 14.98
N ALA A 165 0.26 8.77 14.89
CA ALA A 165 1.46 8.54 15.70
C ALA A 165 2.57 9.54 15.36
N HIS A 166 2.77 9.85 14.07
CA HIS A 166 3.80 10.80 13.62
C HIS A 166 3.57 12.22 14.14
N VAL A 167 2.32 12.61 14.49
CA VAL A 167 2.00 13.93 15.05
C VAL A 167 2.56 14.08 16.47
N VAL A 168 2.55 13.02 17.27
CA VAL A 168 2.96 13.06 18.69
C VAL A 168 4.32 12.40 18.95
N GLU A 169 4.94 11.85 17.92
CA GLU A 169 6.19 11.11 18.06
C GLU A 169 7.34 12.00 18.54
N GLY A 170 8.03 11.57 19.62
CA GLY A 170 9.17 12.29 20.20
C GLY A 170 8.79 13.65 20.79
N ALA A 171 7.53 13.90 21.07
CA ALA A 171 7.07 15.10 21.76
C ALA A 171 7.27 14.97 23.27
N ASP A 172 7.86 15.99 23.89
CA ASP A 172 7.91 16.10 25.35
C ASP A 172 6.61 16.70 25.93
N GLU A 173 5.96 17.58 25.18
CA GLU A 173 4.71 18.19 25.56
C GLU A 173 3.75 18.25 24.38
N VAL A 174 2.49 17.91 24.66
CA VAL A 174 1.38 17.94 23.68
C VAL A 174 0.33 18.95 24.17
N THR A 175 0.00 19.91 23.33
CA THR A 175 -1.06 20.89 23.57
C THR A 175 -2.19 20.66 22.58
N VAL A 176 -3.39 20.51 23.07
CA VAL A 176 -4.63 20.39 22.29
C VAL A 176 -5.38 21.71 22.36
N THR A 177 -5.67 22.31 21.20
CA THR A 177 -6.51 23.49 21.10
C THR A 177 -7.87 23.10 20.55
N LEU A 178 -8.93 23.39 21.31
CA LEU A 178 -10.31 23.17 20.92
C LEU A 178 -10.80 24.28 19.98
N THR A 179 -11.94 24.09 19.32
CA THR A 179 -12.56 25.10 18.45
C THR A 179 -12.99 26.36 19.21
N ASP A 180 -13.31 26.25 20.52
CA ASP A 180 -13.58 27.40 21.39
C ASP A 180 -12.32 28.13 21.88
N LYS A 181 -11.16 27.80 21.33
CA LYS A 181 -9.83 28.36 21.61
C LYS A 181 -9.24 27.98 22.98
N ARG A 182 -9.88 27.10 23.74
CA ARG A 182 -9.26 26.55 24.97
C ARG A 182 -8.06 25.70 24.61
N GLU A 183 -6.95 25.94 25.26
CA GLU A 183 -5.73 25.14 25.17
C GLU A 183 -5.63 24.21 26.38
N LEU A 184 -5.51 22.93 26.13
CA LEU A 184 -5.44 21.89 27.14
C LEU A 184 -4.13 21.11 26.98
N LYS A 185 -3.42 20.89 28.08
CA LYS A 185 -2.29 19.95 28.08
C LYS A 185 -2.83 18.53 27.96
N ALA A 186 -2.22 17.77 27.05
CA ALA A 186 -2.57 16.38 26.80
C ALA A 186 -1.45 15.44 27.25
N ARG A 187 -1.83 14.28 27.75
CA ARG A 187 -0.92 13.16 28.01
C ARG A 187 -1.00 12.16 26.86
N ILE A 188 0.13 11.71 26.35
CA ILE A 188 0.19 10.62 25.38
C ILE A 188 -0.10 9.33 26.15
N ILE A 189 -1.23 8.67 25.83
CA ILE A 189 -1.60 7.38 26.41
C ILE A 189 -0.82 6.26 25.76
N GLY A 190 -0.59 6.37 24.45
CA GLY A 190 0.23 5.48 23.67
C GLY A 190 0.20 5.85 22.20
N SER A 191 1.20 5.36 21.47
CA SER A 191 1.32 5.54 20.02
C SER A 191 1.83 4.27 19.37
N ASP A 192 1.41 4.03 18.14
CA ASP A 192 1.85 2.90 17.36
C ASP A 192 2.25 3.34 15.94
N ARG A 193 3.55 3.36 15.68
CA ARG A 193 4.14 3.80 14.39
C ARG A 193 3.67 2.95 13.21
N ARG A 194 3.43 1.66 13.40
CA ARG A 194 3.07 0.74 12.30
C ARG A 194 1.67 0.99 11.74
N SER A 195 0.73 1.36 12.60
CA SER A 195 -0.62 1.74 12.19
C SER A 195 -0.79 3.25 12.06
N ASP A 196 0.23 4.01 12.42
CA ASP A 196 0.23 5.48 12.49
C ASP A 196 -0.95 6.03 13.31
N VAL A 197 -1.27 5.39 14.43
CA VAL A 197 -2.35 5.79 15.35
C VAL A 197 -1.78 6.12 16.72
N ALA A 198 -2.23 7.23 17.30
CA ALA A 198 -1.96 7.61 18.67
C ALA A 198 -3.24 7.99 19.42
N VAL A 199 -3.21 7.78 20.74
CA VAL A 199 -4.23 8.21 21.68
C VAL A 199 -3.63 9.22 22.65
N VAL A 200 -4.24 10.38 22.73
CA VAL A 200 -3.90 11.38 23.75
C VAL A 200 -5.11 11.64 24.65
N LYS A 201 -4.88 12.13 25.86
CA LYS A 201 -5.90 12.38 26.87
C LYS A 201 -5.74 13.77 27.44
N VAL A 202 -6.81 14.54 27.39
CA VAL A 202 -6.93 15.83 28.08
C VAL A 202 -7.78 15.68 29.33
N ASP A 203 -7.47 16.43 30.37
CA ASP A 203 -8.24 16.43 31.64
C ASP A 203 -9.40 17.44 31.55
N ALA A 204 -10.42 17.05 30.78
CA ALA A 204 -11.68 17.80 30.60
C ALA A 204 -12.86 16.84 30.47
N THR A 205 -14.04 17.30 30.79
CA THR A 205 -15.28 16.52 30.73
C THR A 205 -16.36 17.28 29.96
N GLY A 206 -17.38 16.55 29.48
CA GLY A 206 -18.48 17.14 28.72
C GLY A 206 -18.06 17.64 27.34
N LEU A 207 -16.98 17.10 26.79
CA LEU A 207 -16.49 17.46 25.45
C LEU A 207 -17.40 16.88 24.35
N PRO A 208 -17.60 17.62 23.24
CA PRO A 208 -18.27 17.06 22.08
C PRO A 208 -17.38 15.96 21.48
N PHE A 209 -17.98 14.85 21.06
CA PHE A 209 -17.24 13.72 20.51
C PHE A 209 -17.88 13.21 19.23
N VAL A 210 -17.09 12.52 18.40
CA VAL A 210 -17.51 12.01 17.11
C VAL A 210 -18.33 10.72 17.23
N LYS A 211 -19.12 10.43 16.19
CA LYS A 211 -19.73 9.12 15.99
C LYS A 211 -18.83 8.27 15.08
N ILE A 212 -18.61 7.02 15.46
CA ILE A 212 -17.84 6.07 14.66
C ILE A 212 -18.75 5.41 13.63
N GLY A 213 -18.32 5.39 12.39
CA GLY A 213 -19.00 4.78 11.26
C GLY A 213 -18.55 3.35 10.97
N ASP A 214 -19.28 2.68 10.08
CA ASP A 214 -18.94 1.34 9.61
C ASP A 214 -18.24 1.41 8.26
N VAL A 215 -16.94 1.08 8.24
CA VAL A 215 -16.09 1.07 7.03
C VAL A 215 -16.55 0.04 6.00
N ASN A 216 -17.22 -1.05 6.44
CA ASN A 216 -17.70 -2.07 5.52
C ASN A 216 -18.83 -1.54 4.61
N ARG A 217 -19.60 -0.58 5.09
CA ARG A 217 -20.68 0.08 4.34
C ARG A 217 -20.18 1.15 3.37
N LEU A 218 -18.92 1.59 3.53
CA LEU A 218 -18.31 2.57 2.64
C LEU A 218 -18.01 1.92 1.27
N ARG A 219 -18.34 2.61 0.19
CA ARG A 219 -18.16 2.14 -1.20
C ARG A 219 -17.31 3.12 -1.99
N VAL A 220 -16.63 2.64 -3.00
CA VAL A 220 -15.95 3.48 -3.98
C VAL A 220 -16.99 4.37 -4.68
N GLY A 221 -16.71 5.66 -4.76
CA GLY A 221 -17.63 6.68 -5.26
C GLY A 221 -18.47 7.37 -4.18
N ASP A 222 -18.52 6.87 -2.95
CA ASP A 222 -19.22 7.57 -1.87
C ASP A 222 -18.50 8.88 -1.53
N TRP A 223 -19.27 9.95 -1.27
CA TRP A 223 -18.74 11.22 -0.80
C TRP A 223 -18.16 11.09 0.60
N VAL A 224 -17.01 11.74 0.80
CA VAL A 224 -16.33 11.83 2.08
C VAL A 224 -15.75 13.22 2.30
N LEU A 225 -15.64 13.62 3.57
CA LEU A 225 -15.06 14.90 3.97
C LEU A 225 -13.90 14.66 4.93
N ALA A 226 -12.84 15.43 4.75
CA ALA A 226 -11.82 15.58 5.78
C ALA A 226 -12.03 16.91 6.51
N ILE A 227 -11.95 16.86 7.82
CA ILE A 227 -11.89 18.04 8.66
C ILE A 227 -10.56 18.04 9.40
N GLY A 228 -9.87 19.17 9.37
CA GLY A 228 -8.67 19.41 10.14
C GLY A 228 -8.70 20.79 10.78
N SER A 229 -7.79 21.03 11.71
CA SER A 229 -7.60 22.32 12.37
C SER A 229 -6.16 22.77 12.24
N PRO A 230 -5.68 23.06 11.00
CA PRO A 230 -4.32 23.50 10.78
C PRO A 230 -4.06 24.82 11.49
N PHE A 231 -2.89 24.95 12.12
CA PHE A 231 -2.41 26.17 12.76
C PHE A 231 -3.25 26.68 13.96
N GLY A 232 -4.18 25.87 14.53
CA GLY A 232 -5.06 26.29 15.62
C GLY A 232 -6.08 27.38 15.23
N LEU A 233 -6.29 27.55 13.93
CA LEU A 233 -7.31 28.40 13.33
C LEU A 233 -8.66 27.67 13.27
N ASP A 234 -9.62 28.26 12.57
CA ASP A 234 -10.90 27.59 12.33
C ASP A 234 -10.71 26.31 11.50
N ASN A 235 -11.66 25.39 11.62
CA ASN A 235 -11.61 24.13 10.93
C ASN A 235 -11.52 24.32 9.41
N THR A 236 -10.62 23.60 8.80
CA THR A 236 -10.51 23.49 7.33
C THR A 236 -11.23 22.22 6.89
N VAL A 237 -12.13 22.36 5.93
CA VAL A 237 -12.94 21.27 5.38
C VAL A 237 -12.61 21.06 3.93
N THR A 238 -12.35 19.81 3.56
CA THR A 238 -12.16 19.41 2.16
C THR A 238 -13.06 18.22 1.85
N ALA A 239 -13.61 18.17 0.64
CA ALA A 239 -14.54 17.14 0.19
C ALA A 239 -14.00 16.43 -1.04
N GLY A 240 -14.38 15.18 -1.18
CA GLY A 240 -14.05 14.33 -2.31
C GLY A 240 -14.79 13.00 -2.22
N ILE A 241 -14.28 11.99 -2.91
CA ILE A 241 -14.89 10.66 -2.94
C ILE A 241 -13.90 9.58 -2.49
N VAL A 242 -14.42 8.44 -2.11
CA VAL A 242 -13.63 7.23 -1.94
C VAL A 242 -13.18 6.75 -3.33
N SER A 243 -11.88 6.82 -3.61
CA SER A 243 -11.29 6.39 -4.89
C SER A 243 -10.98 4.89 -4.90
N ALA A 244 -10.56 4.33 -3.76
CA ALA A 244 -10.33 2.89 -3.59
C ALA A 244 -10.42 2.50 -2.11
N LYS A 245 -10.67 1.22 -1.87
CA LYS A 245 -10.62 0.60 -0.53
C LYS A 245 -9.49 -0.43 -0.49
N GLN A 246 -8.96 -0.68 0.70
CA GLN A 246 -7.92 -1.69 0.93
C GLN A 246 -6.68 -1.53 0.03
N ARG A 247 -6.22 -0.26 -0.10
CA ARG A 247 -5.02 0.04 -0.88
C ARG A 247 -3.79 -0.40 -0.09
N ASP A 248 -3.06 -1.35 -0.65
CA ASP A 248 -1.77 -1.77 -0.12
C ASP A 248 -0.71 -0.77 -0.62
N THR A 249 -0.15 -0.01 0.30
CA THR A 249 0.96 0.94 0.06
C THR A 249 2.31 0.37 0.46
N GLY A 250 2.35 -0.90 0.88
CA GLY A 250 3.51 -1.55 1.50
C GLY A 250 3.56 -1.37 3.01
N ASP A 251 2.64 -0.60 3.59
CA ASP A 251 2.46 -0.42 5.01
C ASP A 251 1.67 -1.59 5.65
N PHE A 252 1.67 -1.63 6.99
CA PHE A 252 1.00 -2.71 7.73
C PHE A 252 -0.52 -2.75 7.52
N LEU A 253 -1.17 -1.60 7.31
CA LEU A 253 -2.62 -1.47 7.16
C LEU A 253 -3.01 -1.12 5.72
N PRO A 254 -4.05 -1.75 5.17
CA PRO A 254 -4.66 -1.32 3.93
C PRO A 254 -5.42 -0.01 4.15
N LEU A 255 -5.09 1.01 3.37
CA LEU A 255 -5.63 2.35 3.52
C LEU A 255 -6.89 2.57 2.66
N ILE A 256 -7.72 3.54 3.07
CA ILE A 256 -8.77 4.11 2.24
C ILE A 256 -8.12 5.19 1.38
N GLN A 257 -8.21 5.05 0.06
CA GLN A 257 -7.76 6.07 -0.88
C GLN A 257 -8.90 7.01 -1.22
N THR A 258 -8.64 8.32 -1.20
CA THR A 258 -9.59 9.38 -1.58
C THR A 258 -8.91 10.42 -2.46
N ASP A 259 -9.69 11.30 -3.05
CA ASP A 259 -9.24 12.52 -3.72
C ASP A 259 -9.50 13.78 -2.88
N VAL A 260 -9.82 13.60 -1.60
CA VAL A 260 -9.95 14.70 -0.63
C VAL A 260 -8.61 15.39 -0.48
N ALA A 261 -8.57 16.70 -0.59
CA ALA A 261 -7.34 17.47 -0.46
C ALA A 261 -6.82 17.45 0.98
N ILE A 262 -5.74 16.73 1.21
CA ILE A 262 -5.02 16.69 2.48
C ILE A 262 -3.75 17.52 2.34
N ASN A 263 -3.57 18.45 3.28
CA ASN A 263 -2.39 19.30 3.40
C ASN A 263 -1.85 19.22 4.84
N PRO A 264 -0.60 19.66 5.10
CA PRO A 264 -0.05 19.72 6.46
C PRO A 264 -1.01 20.41 7.43
N GLY A 265 -1.29 19.73 8.54
CA GLY A 265 -2.26 20.16 9.56
C GLY A 265 -3.58 19.39 9.53
N ASN A 266 -3.99 18.76 8.42
CA ASN A 266 -5.17 17.89 8.37
C ASN A 266 -4.87 16.45 8.83
N SER A 267 -3.59 16.04 8.87
CA SER A 267 -3.19 14.71 9.36
C SER A 267 -3.63 14.51 10.80
N GLY A 268 -4.18 13.35 11.11
CA GLY A 268 -4.78 13.01 12.41
C GLY A 268 -6.26 13.41 12.54
N GLY A 269 -6.77 14.30 11.67
CA GLY A 269 -8.19 14.66 11.64
C GLY A 269 -9.08 13.56 11.07
N PRO A 270 -10.42 13.63 11.30
CA PRO A 270 -11.36 12.62 10.84
C PRO A 270 -11.63 12.70 9.33
N LEU A 271 -11.80 11.53 8.72
CA LEU A 271 -12.48 11.34 7.44
C LEU A 271 -13.92 10.93 7.73
N LEU A 272 -14.89 11.70 7.25
CA LEU A 272 -16.31 11.54 7.54
C LEU A 272 -17.08 11.02 6.33
N ASN A 273 -18.10 10.20 6.55
CA ASN A 273 -19.12 9.90 5.57
C ASN A 273 -20.24 10.96 5.57
N MET A 274 -21.21 10.84 4.64
CA MET A 274 -22.33 11.77 4.51
C MET A 274 -23.30 11.79 5.70
N ARG A 275 -23.16 10.90 6.68
CA ARG A 275 -23.94 10.91 7.93
C ARG A 275 -23.22 11.64 9.07
N GLY A 276 -22.01 12.16 8.82
CA GLY A 276 -21.15 12.76 9.83
C GLY A 276 -20.50 11.74 10.76
N GLU A 277 -20.37 10.49 10.32
CA GLU A 277 -19.69 9.43 11.06
C GLU A 277 -18.26 9.30 10.57
N VAL A 278 -17.31 9.12 11.50
CA VAL A 278 -15.90 8.93 11.17
C VAL A 278 -15.71 7.55 10.57
N VAL A 279 -15.15 7.50 9.36
CA VAL A 279 -14.79 6.27 8.64
C VAL A 279 -13.29 6.06 8.51
N GLY A 280 -12.48 7.07 8.85
CA GLY A 280 -11.02 6.97 8.83
C GLY A 280 -10.33 8.12 9.53
N ILE A 281 -9.01 7.99 9.69
CA ILE A 281 -8.09 9.06 10.14
C ILE A 281 -7.27 9.50 8.93
N ASN A 282 -7.31 10.77 8.57
CA ASN A 282 -6.45 11.32 7.51
C ASN A 282 -4.98 11.15 7.93
N SER A 283 -4.15 10.53 7.09
CA SER A 283 -2.77 10.21 7.45
C SER A 283 -1.77 10.81 6.47
N GLN A 284 -1.74 10.32 5.24
CA GLN A 284 -0.69 10.66 4.29
C GLN A 284 -1.23 10.94 2.88
N ILE A 285 -0.39 11.57 2.06
CA ILE A 285 -0.66 11.79 0.64
C ILE A 285 0.39 11.06 -0.21
N TYR A 286 0.01 10.68 -1.42
CA TYR A 286 0.98 10.30 -2.43
C TYR A 286 1.48 11.57 -3.12
N SER A 287 2.74 11.95 -2.85
CA SER A 287 3.28 13.21 -3.35
C SER A 287 4.75 13.07 -3.77
N ARG A 288 5.12 13.76 -4.85
CA ARG A 288 6.51 13.93 -5.27
C ARG A 288 7.07 15.31 -4.89
N SER A 289 6.19 16.25 -4.61
CA SER A 289 6.53 17.66 -4.31
C SER A 289 6.19 18.07 -2.89
N GLY A 290 5.67 17.16 -2.05
CA GLY A 290 5.18 17.45 -0.69
C GLY A 290 3.76 18.02 -0.63
N GLY A 291 3.17 18.48 -1.75
CA GLY A 291 1.79 18.97 -1.81
C GLY A 291 0.81 17.91 -2.33
N PHE A 292 -0.48 18.15 -2.12
CA PHE A 292 -1.56 17.31 -2.62
C PHE A 292 -1.57 17.22 -4.14
N MET A 293 -1.63 16.00 -4.68
CA MET A 293 -1.63 15.69 -6.12
C MET A 293 -2.82 14.81 -6.53
N GLY A 294 -3.94 14.90 -5.84
CA GLY A 294 -5.15 14.13 -6.16
C GLY A 294 -5.24 12.75 -5.52
N ILE A 295 -4.28 12.37 -4.68
CA ILE A 295 -4.29 11.07 -3.98
C ILE A 295 -3.97 11.28 -2.51
N SER A 296 -4.94 10.92 -1.66
CA SER A 296 -4.82 10.91 -0.20
C SER A 296 -5.17 9.55 0.36
N PHE A 297 -4.66 9.28 1.54
CA PHE A 297 -4.88 8.04 2.26
C PHE A 297 -5.36 8.29 3.68
N ALA A 298 -6.33 7.49 4.10
CA ALA A 298 -6.83 7.49 5.47
C ALA A 298 -6.75 6.07 6.06
N ILE A 299 -6.44 6.00 7.34
CA ILE A 299 -6.46 4.78 8.14
C ILE A 299 -7.92 4.42 8.41
N PRO A 300 -8.39 3.19 8.09
CA PRO A 300 -9.74 2.77 8.40
C PRO A 300 -10.04 2.87 9.89
N ILE A 301 -11.24 3.39 10.24
CA ILE A 301 -11.56 3.70 11.64
C ILE A 301 -11.70 2.45 12.51
N ASP A 302 -12.14 1.33 11.97
CA ASP A 302 -12.22 0.05 12.67
C ASP A 302 -10.84 -0.43 13.14
N GLU A 303 -9.83 -0.28 12.31
CA GLU A 303 -8.44 -0.58 12.67
C GLU A 303 -7.90 0.41 13.70
N ALA A 304 -8.21 1.72 13.54
CA ALA A 304 -7.77 2.75 14.47
C ALA A 304 -8.38 2.55 15.88
N ILE A 305 -9.68 2.23 15.98
CA ILE A 305 -10.34 1.94 17.26
C ILE A 305 -9.72 0.71 17.93
N ARG A 306 -9.47 -0.37 17.17
CA ARG A 306 -8.84 -1.58 17.70
C ARG A 306 -7.45 -1.31 18.28
N VAL A 307 -6.68 -0.45 17.62
CA VAL A 307 -5.37 0.01 18.09
C VAL A 307 -5.53 0.88 19.34
N ALA A 308 -6.46 1.84 19.29
CA ALA A 308 -6.73 2.76 20.40
C ALA A 308 -7.13 2.03 21.68
N ASP A 309 -7.96 1.00 21.58
CA ASP A 309 -8.38 0.19 22.75
C ASP A 309 -7.20 -0.52 23.39
N GLN A 310 -6.26 -1.05 22.59
CA GLN A 310 -5.04 -1.65 23.13
C GLN A 310 -4.12 -0.59 23.77
N LEU A 311 -3.95 0.56 23.13
CA LEU A 311 -3.15 1.66 23.68
C LEU A 311 -3.74 2.16 25.03
N ARG A 312 -5.07 2.24 25.14
CA ARG A 312 -5.75 2.66 26.38
C ARG A 312 -5.65 1.63 27.51
N THR A 313 -5.67 0.33 27.19
CA THR A 313 -5.72 -0.75 28.19
C THR A 313 -4.34 -1.28 28.56
N VAL A 314 -3.43 -1.37 27.59
CA VAL A 314 -2.11 -2.01 27.76
C VAL A 314 -0.95 -1.03 27.56
N GLY A 315 -1.21 0.15 26.99
CA GLY A 315 -0.18 1.15 26.65
C GLY A 315 0.62 0.84 25.38
N ARG A 316 0.42 -0.32 24.78
CA ARG A 316 1.10 -0.74 23.54
C ARG A 316 0.21 -1.66 22.70
N VAL A 317 0.54 -1.79 21.42
CA VAL A 317 -0.16 -2.70 20.52
C VAL A 317 0.55 -4.04 20.48
N ILE A 318 -0.18 -5.09 20.83
CA ILE A 318 0.28 -6.46 20.80
C ILE A 318 -0.10 -7.07 19.45
N ARG A 319 0.88 -7.60 18.72
CA ARG A 319 0.67 -8.23 17.41
C ARG A 319 1.17 -9.65 17.39
N GLY A 320 0.43 -10.50 16.71
CA GLY A 320 0.86 -11.85 16.39
C GLY A 320 1.87 -11.89 15.25
N ARG A 321 2.78 -12.87 15.29
CA ARG A 321 3.66 -13.21 14.16
C ARG A 321 3.83 -14.72 14.05
N ILE A 322 4.12 -15.19 12.85
CA ILE A 322 4.44 -16.60 12.60
C ILE A 322 5.88 -16.82 12.13
N GLY A 323 6.64 -15.76 11.82
CA GLY A 323 8.05 -15.84 11.44
C GLY A 323 8.25 -16.35 10.01
N VAL A 324 7.56 -15.72 9.05
CA VAL A 324 7.74 -15.95 7.60
C VAL A 324 8.02 -14.64 6.88
N GLN A 325 8.82 -14.70 5.82
CA GLN A 325 8.91 -13.64 4.83
C GLN A 325 8.09 -14.04 3.62
N ILE A 326 7.36 -13.10 3.06
CA ILE A 326 6.37 -13.36 2.02
C ILE A 326 6.54 -12.50 0.79
N ALA A 327 6.02 -12.98 -0.34
CA ALA A 327 5.95 -12.27 -1.61
C ALA A 327 4.57 -12.46 -2.27
N PRO A 328 4.21 -11.59 -3.23
CA PRO A 328 3.03 -11.78 -4.05
C PRO A 328 3.14 -13.02 -4.94
N VAL A 329 2.01 -13.68 -5.19
CA VAL A 329 1.90 -14.74 -6.19
C VAL A 329 1.51 -14.11 -7.52
N THR A 330 2.37 -14.23 -8.55
CA THR A 330 2.04 -13.69 -9.88
C THR A 330 1.11 -14.63 -10.64
N LYS A 331 0.46 -14.11 -11.70
CA LYS A 331 -0.43 -14.91 -12.55
C LYS A 331 0.32 -16.07 -13.19
N GLU A 332 1.51 -15.80 -13.71
CA GLU A 332 2.35 -16.80 -14.36
C GLU A 332 2.72 -17.94 -13.40
N VAL A 333 3.09 -17.58 -12.17
CA VAL A 333 3.42 -18.56 -11.12
C VAL A 333 2.17 -19.38 -10.76
N SER A 334 1.02 -18.73 -10.54
CA SER A 334 -0.21 -19.42 -10.15
C SER A 334 -0.69 -20.44 -11.21
N GLU A 335 -0.60 -20.08 -12.48
CA GLU A 335 -0.92 -20.96 -13.60
C GLU A 335 0.07 -22.13 -13.70
N ALA A 336 1.36 -21.85 -13.59
CA ALA A 336 2.41 -22.86 -13.74
C ALA A 336 2.43 -23.90 -12.63
N ILE A 337 2.08 -23.52 -11.40
CA ILE A 337 2.03 -24.47 -10.25
C ILE A 337 0.64 -25.14 -10.08
N GLY A 338 -0.36 -24.76 -10.90
CA GLY A 338 -1.71 -25.31 -10.81
C GLY A 338 -2.57 -24.73 -9.69
N LEU A 339 -2.25 -23.55 -9.17
CA LEU A 339 -3.05 -22.85 -8.15
C LEU A 339 -4.36 -22.28 -8.73
N GLY A 340 -4.40 -22.02 -10.03
CA GLY A 340 -5.55 -21.53 -10.78
C GLY A 340 -5.68 -20.02 -10.81
N ALA A 341 -5.59 -19.33 -9.66
CA ALA A 341 -5.68 -17.87 -9.57
C ALA A 341 -4.50 -17.29 -8.75
N PRO A 342 -4.03 -16.06 -9.06
CA PRO A 342 -2.94 -15.41 -8.33
C PRO A 342 -3.43 -14.90 -6.98
N ARG A 343 -3.48 -15.76 -5.98
CA ARG A 343 -3.94 -15.49 -4.62
C ARG A 343 -3.02 -16.08 -3.58
N GLY A 344 -3.12 -15.57 -2.35
CA GLY A 344 -2.32 -16.03 -1.23
C GLY A 344 -1.00 -15.27 -1.06
N ALA A 345 -0.21 -15.73 -0.12
CA ALA A 345 1.11 -15.21 0.21
C ALA A 345 2.17 -16.30 0.01
N LEU A 346 3.07 -16.10 -0.94
CA LEU A 346 4.21 -16.99 -1.17
C LEU A 346 5.22 -16.85 -0.03
N VAL A 347 5.51 -17.91 0.68
CA VAL A 347 6.54 -17.98 1.73
C VAL A 347 7.91 -18.05 1.06
N GLN A 348 8.68 -16.97 1.17
CA GLN A 348 10.05 -16.90 0.63
C GLN A 348 11.07 -17.51 1.59
N SER A 349 10.88 -17.28 2.89
CA SER A 349 11.73 -17.85 3.93
C SER A 349 10.95 -18.05 5.22
N VAL A 350 11.43 -18.98 6.03
CA VAL A 350 10.87 -19.29 7.36
C VAL A 350 11.96 -19.06 8.40
N GLU A 351 11.60 -18.33 9.46
CA GLU A 351 12.51 -18.07 10.59
C GLU A 351 12.81 -19.35 11.33
N LYS A 352 14.10 -19.63 11.54
CA LYS A 352 14.55 -20.83 12.26
C LYS A 352 14.01 -20.85 13.68
N ASP A 353 13.52 -22.02 14.11
CA ASP A 353 12.94 -22.26 15.43
C ASP A 353 11.73 -21.35 15.73
N GLY A 354 11.25 -20.61 14.69
CA GLY A 354 10.07 -19.76 14.76
C GLY A 354 8.75 -20.55 14.79
N PRO A 355 7.62 -19.87 14.97
CA PRO A 355 6.30 -20.49 14.99
C PRO A 355 5.96 -21.28 13.72
N ALA A 356 6.25 -20.72 12.55
CA ALA A 356 5.98 -21.34 11.25
C ALA A 356 6.87 -22.57 11.03
N ASP A 357 8.16 -22.50 11.39
CA ASP A 357 9.11 -23.61 11.29
C ASP A 357 8.64 -24.79 12.14
N LYS A 358 8.27 -24.54 13.41
CA LYS A 358 7.72 -25.55 14.33
C LYS A 358 6.41 -26.17 13.85
N ALA A 359 5.62 -25.43 13.10
CA ALA A 359 4.38 -25.89 12.49
C ALA A 359 4.59 -26.65 11.17
N GLY A 360 5.83 -26.70 10.65
CA GLY A 360 6.15 -27.39 9.40
C GLY A 360 5.81 -26.58 8.15
N VAL A 361 5.73 -25.25 8.23
CA VAL A 361 5.68 -24.37 7.05
C VAL A 361 7.04 -24.39 6.37
N GLU A 362 7.06 -24.54 5.05
CA GLU A 362 8.27 -24.56 4.24
C GLU A 362 8.34 -23.34 3.32
N ALA A 363 9.55 -22.93 2.97
CA ALA A 363 9.74 -21.98 1.88
C ALA A 363 9.22 -22.57 0.56
N GLY A 364 8.49 -21.77 -0.22
CA GLY A 364 7.75 -22.24 -1.39
C GLY A 364 6.26 -22.54 -1.13
N ASP A 365 5.81 -22.60 0.13
CA ASP A 365 4.39 -22.67 0.44
C ASP A 365 3.66 -21.40 0.02
N ILE A 366 2.40 -21.51 -0.35
CA ILE A 366 1.51 -20.37 -0.53
C ILE A 366 0.43 -20.43 0.53
N ILE A 367 0.41 -19.47 1.45
CA ILE A 367 -0.61 -19.38 2.49
C ILE A 367 -1.89 -18.82 1.87
N LEU A 368 -2.95 -19.65 1.83
CA LEU A 368 -4.23 -19.33 1.22
C LEU A 368 -5.28 -18.88 2.24
N ARG A 369 -5.24 -19.41 3.47
CA ARG A 369 -6.19 -19.06 4.53
C ARG A 369 -5.52 -19.08 5.89
N VAL A 370 -6.07 -18.26 6.80
CA VAL A 370 -5.73 -18.25 8.22
C VAL A 370 -7.04 -18.22 9.03
N ASP A 371 -7.28 -19.23 9.86
CA ASP A 371 -8.52 -19.41 10.62
C ASP A 371 -9.79 -19.24 9.75
N GLY A 372 -9.78 -19.87 8.57
CA GLY A 372 -10.88 -19.79 7.59
C GLY A 372 -10.95 -18.50 6.80
N LYS A 373 -10.27 -17.41 7.21
CA LYS A 373 -10.20 -16.16 6.45
C LYS A 373 -9.29 -16.33 5.24
N GLN A 374 -9.80 -16.01 4.08
CA GLN A 374 -9.05 -16.08 2.82
C GLN A 374 -7.99 -14.98 2.76
N VAL A 375 -6.83 -15.30 2.22
CA VAL A 375 -5.73 -14.38 1.91
C VAL A 375 -5.70 -14.22 0.40
N GLU A 376 -6.23 -13.12 -0.10
CA GLU A 376 -6.26 -12.85 -1.55
C GLU A 376 -4.91 -12.28 -2.02
N ARG A 377 -4.30 -11.41 -1.23
CA ARG A 377 -3.02 -10.77 -1.52
C ARG A 377 -2.04 -10.98 -0.38
N SER A 378 -0.76 -11.07 -0.70
CA SER A 378 0.29 -11.29 0.30
C SER A 378 0.31 -10.22 1.41
N GLY A 379 0.01 -8.96 1.10
CA GLY A 379 -0.07 -7.86 2.07
C GLY A 379 -1.18 -8.01 3.12
N GLU A 380 -2.16 -8.91 2.91
CA GLU A 380 -3.22 -9.17 3.89
C GLU A 380 -2.76 -10.10 5.03
N LEU A 381 -1.79 -10.96 4.76
CA LEU A 381 -1.32 -11.95 5.73
C LEU A 381 -0.77 -11.33 7.02
N PRO A 382 0.09 -10.29 7.00
CA PRO A 382 0.58 -9.64 8.22
C PRO A 382 -0.54 -9.11 9.10
N ARG A 383 -1.59 -8.53 8.51
CA ARG A 383 -2.76 -8.02 9.23
C ARG A 383 -3.59 -9.15 9.85
N VAL A 384 -3.88 -10.19 9.07
CA VAL A 384 -4.68 -11.32 9.57
C VAL A 384 -3.97 -12.01 10.72
N VAL A 385 -2.67 -12.29 10.58
CA VAL A 385 -1.84 -12.89 11.63
C VAL A 385 -1.63 -11.95 12.81
N GLY A 386 -1.37 -10.66 12.54
CA GLY A 386 -1.15 -9.63 13.54
C GLY A 386 -2.33 -9.43 14.50
N ASN A 387 -3.55 -9.74 14.02
CA ASN A 387 -4.77 -9.65 14.83
C ASN A 387 -5.03 -10.89 15.70
N ILE A 388 -4.25 -11.94 15.56
CA ILE A 388 -4.37 -13.15 16.39
C ILE A 388 -3.58 -12.94 17.67
N LYS A 389 -4.21 -13.26 18.80
CA LYS A 389 -3.57 -13.14 20.13
C LYS A 389 -2.34 -14.05 20.21
N PRO A 390 -1.16 -13.52 20.58
CA PRO A 390 0.01 -14.35 20.84
C PRO A 390 -0.28 -15.48 21.84
N GLY A 391 0.32 -16.64 21.61
CA GLY A 391 0.06 -17.87 22.35
C GLY A 391 -1.13 -18.69 21.85
N SER A 392 -2.01 -18.11 21.00
CA SER A 392 -3.12 -18.86 20.41
C SER A 392 -2.65 -19.72 19.23
N LYS A 393 -3.38 -20.79 18.97
CA LYS A 393 -3.18 -21.61 17.76
C LYS A 393 -4.01 -21.05 16.62
N ALA A 394 -3.40 -20.88 15.46
CA ALA A 394 -4.04 -20.51 14.21
C ALA A 394 -3.96 -21.66 13.19
N GLN A 395 -5.01 -21.85 12.42
CA GLN A 395 -5.03 -22.83 11.33
C GLN A 395 -4.62 -22.15 10.03
N LEU A 396 -3.49 -22.56 9.47
CA LEU A 396 -3.03 -22.13 8.16
C LEU A 396 -3.41 -23.16 7.12
N GLN A 397 -4.06 -22.73 6.05
CA GLN A 397 -4.21 -23.55 4.85
C GLN A 397 -3.15 -23.11 3.84
N VAL A 398 -2.24 -24.02 3.52
CA VAL A 398 -1.14 -23.79 2.58
C VAL A 398 -1.30 -24.63 1.34
N PHE A 399 -0.91 -24.09 0.20
CA PHE A 399 -0.73 -24.82 -1.05
C PHE A 399 0.75 -25.17 -1.18
N ARG A 400 1.04 -26.46 -1.29
CA ARG A 400 2.38 -27.03 -1.38
C ARG A 400 2.41 -28.08 -2.47
N ARG A 401 3.24 -27.89 -3.50
CA ARG A 401 3.48 -28.89 -4.57
C ARG A 401 2.19 -29.47 -5.15
N GLY A 402 1.28 -28.59 -5.57
CA GLY A 402 0.02 -29.00 -6.19
C GLY A 402 -1.10 -29.43 -5.22
N ASN A 403 -0.85 -29.50 -3.91
CA ASN A 403 -1.80 -29.96 -2.91
C ASN A 403 -2.04 -28.92 -1.82
N THR A 404 -3.26 -28.89 -1.30
CA THR A 404 -3.60 -28.08 -0.13
C THR A 404 -3.39 -28.87 1.15
N ARG A 405 -2.81 -28.21 2.17
CA ARG A 405 -2.55 -28.79 3.51
C ARG A 405 -2.97 -27.80 4.58
N ASP A 406 -3.46 -28.32 5.70
CA ASP A 406 -3.75 -27.53 6.88
C ASP A 406 -2.65 -27.75 7.93
N LEU A 407 -2.13 -26.64 8.47
CA LEU A 407 -1.06 -26.61 9.46
C LEU A 407 -1.51 -25.79 10.66
N ALA A 408 -1.31 -26.30 11.86
CA ALA A 408 -1.59 -25.58 13.10
C ALA A 408 -0.34 -24.86 13.58
N VAL A 409 -0.40 -23.54 13.65
CA VAL A 409 0.70 -22.67 14.07
C VAL A 409 0.37 -22.00 15.40
N THR A 410 1.30 -22.02 16.36
CA THR A 410 1.17 -21.24 17.60
C THR A 410 1.75 -19.85 17.33
N VAL A 411 0.90 -18.82 17.34
CA VAL A 411 1.30 -17.44 17.04
C VAL A 411 2.17 -16.89 18.17
N ALA A 412 3.34 -16.33 17.84
CA ALA A 412 4.20 -15.62 18.79
C ALA A 412 3.89 -14.12 18.81
N GLU A 413 4.33 -13.43 19.85
CA GLU A 413 4.29 -11.97 19.88
C GLU A 413 5.35 -11.39 18.94
N PHE A 414 4.97 -10.32 18.23
CA PHE A 414 5.88 -9.57 17.40
C PHE A 414 6.69 -8.60 18.28
N GLU A 415 7.97 -8.86 18.46
CA GLU A 415 8.92 -7.94 19.13
C GLU A 415 9.60 -7.05 18.09
N ALA A 416 9.43 -5.73 18.20
CA ALA A 416 9.91 -4.76 17.20
C ALA A 416 11.46 -4.66 17.09
N ASP A 417 12.23 -5.14 18.08
CA ASP A 417 13.65 -4.84 18.23
C ASP A 417 14.59 -6.05 18.24
N ARG A 418 14.38 -7.03 17.36
CA ARG A 418 15.47 -7.98 17.08
C ARG A 418 16.11 -7.63 15.73
N PRO A 419 17.34 -7.06 15.73
CA PRO A 419 18.08 -6.89 14.48
C PRO A 419 18.32 -8.26 13.85
N ALA A 420 17.88 -8.40 12.60
CA ALA A 420 18.14 -9.60 11.81
C ALA A 420 19.66 -9.79 11.74
N ARG A 421 20.18 -10.89 12.29
CA ARG A 421 21.58 -11.28 12.17
C ARG A 421 21.84 -11.60 10.70
N ARG A 422 22.48 -10.66 10.00
CA ARG A 422 23.05 -10.92 8.68
C ARG A 422 24.20 -11.92 8.83
N ALA A 423 23.99 -13.13 8.36
CA ALA A 423 25.07 -14.08 8.14
C ALA A 423 25.80 -13.67 6.85
N ALA A 424 27.10 -13.38 6.97
CA ALA A 424 27.97 -13.17 5.83
C ALA A 424 28.19 -14.52 5.11
N ALA A 425 27.92 -14.56 3.82
CA ALA A 425 28.24 -15.70 2.96
C ALA A 425 29.69 -15.60 2.49
N GLU A 426 30.50 -16.60 2.79
CA GLU A 426 31.80 -16.79 2.16
C GLU A 426 31.68 -17.70 0.93
N PRO A 427 32.46 -17.43 -0.15
CA PRO A 427 32.44 -18.24 -1.34
C PRO A 427 33.48 -19.37 -1.22
N GLY A 428 33.01 -20.60 -1.15
CA GLY A 428 33.85 -21.79 -1.19
C GLY A 428 33.56 -22.66 -2.39
N GLY A 429 34.53 -22.79 -3.30
CA GLY A 429 34.41 -23.58 -4.50
C GLY A 429 34.71 -25.06 -4.31
N SER A 430 34.15 -25.85 -5.21
CA SER A 430 34.78 -27.00 -5.90
C SER A 430 33.75 -27.67 -6.81
N SER A 431 34.15 -27.88 -8.05
CA SER A 431 33.31 -28.36 -9.14
C SER A 431 33.13 -29.88 -9.07
N PRO A 432 31.89 -30.39 -9.18
CA PRO A 432 31.61 -31.69 -9.72
C PRO A 432 30.98 -31.60 -11.12
N GLN A 433 31.00 -32.72 -11.81
CA GLN A 433 30.66 -32.95 -13.21
C GLN A 433 29.29 -32.36 -13.60
N ALA A 434 29.29 -31.48 -14.56
CA ALA A 434 28.11 -30.72 -15.01
C ALA A 434 27.30 -31.53 -16.04
N ALA A 435 25.99 -31.67 -15.79
CA ALA A 435 25.04 -32.20 -16.78
C ALA A 435 24.41 -31.03 -17.56
N LYS A 436 24.54 -31.02 -18.88
CA LYS A 436 23.84 -30.03 -19.74
C LYS A 436 22.38 -30.40 -19.89
N SER A 437 21.49 -29.43 -19.67
CA SER A 437 20.04 -29.58 -19.81
C SER A 437 19.49 -28.73 -20.96
N VAL A 438 18.42 -29.22 -21.56
CA VAL A 438 17.69 -28.58 -22.66
C VAL A 438 17.02 -27.26 -22.26
N LEU A 439 16.78 -27.03 -20.97
CA LEU A 439 16.24 -25.77 -20.44
C LEU A 439 17.27 -24.63 -20.41
N GLY A 440 18.52 -24.88 -20.84
CA GLY A 440 19.61 -23.90 -20.79
C GLY A 440 20.24 -23.79 -19.40
N LEU A 441 20.30 -24.92 -18.67
CA LEU A 441 20.86 -25.01 -17.34
C LEU A 441 21.99 -26.05 -17.30
N THR A 442 23.08 -25.68 -16.66
CA THR A 442 24.12 -26.61 -16.22
C THR A 442 24.05 -26.69 -14.70
N VAL A 443 23.92 -27.90 -14.17
CA VAL A 443 23.70 -28.08 -12.72
C VAL A 443 24.64 -29.13 -12.15
N SER A 444 24.93 -29.00 -10.85
CA SER A 444 25.70 -29.94 -10.06
C SER A 444 24.98 -30.33 -8.76
N ASP A 445 25.34 -31.50 -8.21
CA ASP A 445 24.81 -31.95 -6.94
C ASP A 445 25.35 -31.11 -5.78
N LEU A 446 24.51 -30.91 -4.80
CA LEU A 446 24.89 -30.28 -3.53
C LEU A 446 25.53 -31.33 -2.60
N SER A 447 26.62 -30.98 -1.96
CA SER A 447 27.20 -31.74 -0.89
C SER A 447 26.26 -31.80 0.33
N ASP A 448 26.40 -32.82 1.18
CA ASP A 448 25.60 -32.91 2.40
C ASP A 448 25.86 -31.76 3.38
N ALA A 449 27.05 -31.20 3.36
CA ALA A 449 27.36 -29.98 4.11
C ALA A 449 26.53 -28.79 3.60
N GLN A 450 26.51 -28.55 2.28
CA GLN A 450 25.71 -27.49 1.66
C GLN A 450 24.20 -27.68 1.89
N LYS A 451 23.68 -28.92 1.79
CA LYS A 451 22.28 -29.22 2.10
C LYS A 451 21.93 -28.87 3.57
N ARG A 452 22.83 -29.17 4.50
CA ARG A 452 22.67 -28.83 5.93
C ARG A 452 22.70 -27.31 6.16
N ASP A 453 23.66 -26.62 5.57
CA ASP A 453 23.79 -25.17 5.69
C ASP A 453 22.58 -24.43 5.11
N LEU A 454 22.13 -24.89 3.95
CA LEU A 454 20.92 -24.38 3.30
C LEU A 454 19.62 -24.91 3.93
N ARG A 455 19.67 -25.93 4.82
CA ARG A 455 18.51 -26.60 5.43
C ARG A 455 17.48 -27.07 4.42
N ILE A 456 17.98 -27.73 3.39
CA ILE A 456 17.16 -28.35 2.34
C ILE A 456 17.41 -29.84 2.32
N ARG A 457 16.37 -30.60 1.94
CA ARG A 457 16.45 -32.05 1.84
C ARG A 457 17.09 -32.52 0.54
N GLY A 458 17.08 -31.68 -0.48
CA GLY A 458 17.59 -31.98 -1.80
C GLY A 458 17.76 -30.67 -2.60
N GLY A 459 18.12 -30.79 -3.84
CA GLY A 459 18.31 -29.67 -4.76
C GLY A 459 19.57 -29.82 -5.57
N VAL A 460 19.65 -29.07 -6.66
CA VAL A 460 20.85 -28.99 -7.52
C VAL A 460 21.28 -27.53 -7.65
N ARG A 461 22.58 -27.30 -7.62
CA ARG A 461 23.15 -25.97 -7.82
C ARG A 461 23.26 -25.66 -9.31
N VAL A 462 22.91 -24.46 -9.68
CA VAL A 462 23.07 -23.95 -11.03
C VAL A 462 24.50 -23.43 -11.21
N ASP A 463 25.26 -24.06 -12.12
CA ASP A 463 26.64 -23.71 -12.41
C ASP A 463 26.75 -22.79 -13.64
N ALA A 464 25.81 -22.91 -14.60
CA ALA A 464 25.71 -22.01 -15.74
C ALA A 464 24.26 -21.91 -16.23
N VAL A 465 23.93 -20.75 -16.80
CA VAL A 465 22.58 -20.43 -17.28
C VAL A 465 22.65 -19.82 -18.65
N ASP A 466 21.84 -20.31 -19.59
CA ASP A 466 21.65 -19.68 -20.90
C ASP A 466 20.18 -19.79 -21.38
N GLY A 467 19.89 -19.26 -22.56
CA GLY A 467 18.65 -19.44 -23.29
C GLY A 467 17.37 -19.13 -22.47
N PRO A 468 16.38 -20.07 -22.42
CA PRO A 468 15.11 -19.87 -21.74
C PRO A 468 15.23 -19.63 -20.23
N ALA A 469 16.16 -20.34 -19.57
CA ALA A 469 16.37 -20.20 -18.13
C ALA A 469 16.93 -18.82 -17.74
N ALA A 470 17.87 -18.29 -18.54
CA ALA A 470 18.39 -16.94 -18.34
C ALA A 470 17.28 -15.87 -18.49
N ARG A 471 16.40 -16.03 -19.50
CA ARG A 471 15.25 -15.15 -19.71
C ARG A 471 14.23 -15.21 -18.58
N ALA A 472 14.09 -16.36 -17.93
CA ALA A 472 13.24 -16.54 -16.76
C ALA A 472 13.84 -15.94 -15.47
N GLY A 473 15.10 -15.47 -15.50
CA GLY A 473 15.75 -14.82 -14.38
C GLY A 473 16.54 -15.76 -13.46
N LEU A 474 16.80 -17.00 -13.87
CA LEU A 474 17.74 -17.87 -13.18
C LEU A 474 19.16 -17.32 -13.30
N ARG A 475 19.99 -17.61 -12.32
CA ARG A 475 21.39 -17.16 -12.24
C ARG A 475 22.29 -18.28 -11.75
N GLU A 476 23.56 -18.17 -12.06
CA GLU A 476 24.60 -18.99 -11.47
C GLU A 476 24.58 -18.85 -9.93
N GLY A 477 24.76 -19.98 -9.23
CA GLY A 477 24.68 -20.06 -7.78
C GLY A 477 23.26 -20.28 -7.23
N ASP A 478 22.21 -20.21 -8.04
CA ASP A 478 20.85 -20.59 -7.64
C ASP A 478 20.80 -22.08 -7.31
N VAL A 479 19.89 -22.45 -6.39
CA VAL A 479 19.60 -23.86 -6.07
C VAL A 479 18.20 -24.18 -6.52
N ILE A 480 18.03 -25.13 -7.44
CA ILE A 480 16.73 -25.61 -7.90
C ILE A 480 16.24 -26.67 -6.92
N LEU A 481 15.07 -26.44 -6.33
CA LEU A 481 14.44 -27.30 -5.33
C LEU A 481 13.33 -28.16 -5.91
N SER A 482 12.57 -27.66 -6.89
CA SER A 482 11.54 -28.42 -7.60
C SER A 482 11.33 -27.93 -9.02
N ILE A 483 10.81 -28.81 -9.88
CA ILE A 483 10.36 -28.52 -11.25
C ILE A 483 8.94 -29.09 -11.39
N ASP A 484 7.98 -28.27 -11.82
CA ASP A 484 6.56 -28.64 -11.99
C ASP A 484 5.99 -29.40 -10.78
N ASN A 485 6.22 -28.86 -9.58
CA ASN A 485 5.82 -29.41 -8.29
C ASN A 485 6.50 -30.77 -7.91
N VAL A 486 7.48 -31.23 -8.69
CA VAL A 486 8.28 -32.41 -8.38
C VAL A 486 9.57 -31.99 -7.69
N ASP A 487 9.80 -32.49 -6.49
CA ASP A 487 11.04 -32.24 -5.74
C ASP A 487 12.26 -32.79 -6.49
N ILE A 488 13.35 -32.08 -6.43
CA ILE A 488 14.63 -32.46 -7.01
C ILE A 488 15.61 -32.76 -5.87
N ALA A 489 16.06 -33.99 -5.77
CA ALA A 489 17.05 -34.39 -4.77
C ALA A 489 18.49 -34.35 -5.30
N ASP A 490 18.66 -34.64 -6.60
CA ASP A 490 19.95 -34.77 -7.26
C ASP A 490 19.88 -34.42 -8.76
N THR A 491 21.04 -34.40 -9.43
CA THR A 491 21.17 -34.10 -10.86
C THR A 491 20.45 -35.14 -11.75
N LYS A 492 20.32 -36.39 -11.30
CA LYS A 492 19.62 -37.44 -12.05
C LYS A 492 18.10 -37.17 -12.08
N GLN A 493 17.51 -36.81 -10.94
CA GLN A 493 16.10 -36.40 -10.87
C GLN A 493 15.85 -35.09 -11.63
N PHE A 494 16.79 -34.16 -11.54
CA PHE A 494 16.75 -32.91 -12.33
C PHE A 494 16.68 -33.21 -13.83
N ALA A 495 17.57 -34.07 -14.36
CA ALA A 495 17.60 -34.42 -15.77
C ALA A 495 16.28 -35.09 -16.22
N ALA A 496 15.71 -35.98 -15.41
CA ALA A 496 14.44 -36.63 -15.70
C ALA A 496 13.27 -35.64 -15.71
N ALA A 497 13.21 -34.73 -14.72
CA ALA A 497 12.18 -33.70 -14.65
C ALA A 497 12.31 -32.68 -15.79
N ALA A 498 13.51 -32.23 -16.10
CA ALA A 498 13.79 -31.30 -17.18
C ALA A 498 13.41 -31.85 -18.55
N ALA A 499 13.72 -33.12 -18.84
CA ALA A 499 13.35 -33.78 -20.09
C ALA A 499 11.83 -33.91 -20.27
N LYS A 500 11.08 -34.11 -19.18
CA LYS A 500 9.61 -34.10 -19.20
C LYS A 500 9.05 -32.69 -19.40
N ALA A 501 9.64 -31.72 -18.74
CA ALA A 501 9.25 -30.32 -18.75
C ALA A 501 9.52 -29.62 -20.10
N GLU A 502 10.47 -30.11 -20.91
CA GLU A 502 10.81 -29.58 -22.23
C GLU A 502 9.61 -29.52 -23.19
N LYS A 503 8.68 -30.47 -23.03
CA LYS A 503 7.45 -30.55 -23.84
C LYS A 503 6.34 -29.63 -23.33
N SER A 504 6.54 -29.01 -22.19
CA SER A 504 5.56 -28.13 -21.57
C SER A 504 5.64 -26.72 -22.13
N ARG A 505 4.51 -26.03 -22.19
CA ARG A 505 4.41 -24.63 -22.64
C ARG A 505 5.04 -23.66 -21.65
N ALA A 506 4.99 -23.99 -20.37
CA ALA A 506 5.56 -23.25 -19.26
C ALA A 506 5.95 -24.24 -18.16
N VAL A 507 7.08 -24.04 -17.53
CA VAL A 507 7.68 -24.91 -16.50
C VAL A 507 7.88 -24.09 -15.25
N SER A 508 7.26 -24.47 -14.15
CA SER A 508 7.50 -23.83 -12.85
C SER A 508 8.76 -24.41 -12.22
N VAL A 509 9.66 -23.53 -11.81
CA VAL A 509 10.90 -23.91 -11.11
C VAL A 509 10.94 -23.19 -9.78
N MET A 510 10.99 -23.94 -8.69
CA MET A 510 11.21 -23.39 -7.37
C MET A 510 12.72 -23.25 -7.14
N VAL A 511 13.14 -22.02 -6.93
CA VAL A 511 14.55 -21.65 -6.85
C VAL A 511 14.84 -21.00 -5.53
N ARG A 512 15.93 -21.42 -4.89
CA ARG A 512 16.50 -20.74 -3.75
C ARG A 512 17.72 -19.93 -4.16
N ARG A 513 17.74 -18.66 -3.79
CA ARG A 513 18.86 -17.73 -3.98
C ARG A 513 19.23 -17.12 -2.63
N GLY A 514 20.35 -17.55 -2.06
CA GLY A 514 20.72 -17.21 -0.70
C GLY A 514 19.68 -17.71 0.32
N GLU A 515 19.07 -16.79 1.06
CA GLU A 515 18.03 -17.12 2.05
C GLU A 515 16.59 -17.12 1.47
N TRP A 516 16.43 -16.71 0.20
CA TRP A 516 15.12 -16.48 -0.41
C TRP A 516 14.74 -17.59 -1.39
N THR A 517 13.51 -18.05 -1.29
CA THR A 517 12.91 -18.99 -2.23
C THR A 517 11.84 -18.31 -3.05
N ASN A 518 11.87 -18.51 -4.36
CA ASN A 518 10.90 -17.98 -5.30
C ASN A 518 10.53 -19.02 -6.36
N TYR A 519 9.38 -18.83 -6.99
CA TYR A 519 9.04 -19.52 -8.22
C TYR A 519 9.43 -18.69 -9.43
N LEU A 520 10.09 -19.31 -10.40
CA LEU A 520 10.37 -18.78 -11.72
C LEU A 520 9.65 -19.64 -12.76
N VAL A 521 9.25 -19.04 -13.87
CA VAL A 521 8.57 -19.76 -14.95
C VAL A 521 9.44 -19.74 -16.20
N ILE A 522 9.96 -20.90 -16.56
CA ILE A 522 10.71 -21.10 -17.81
C ILE A 522 9.71 -21.39 -18.93
N ARG A 523 9.87 -20.71 -20.08
CA ARG A 523 9.12 -21.01 -21.31
C ARG A 523 10.07 -21.60 -22.34
N PRO A 524 10.13 -22.94 -22.49
CA PRO A 524 11.12 -23.62 -23.35
C PRO A 524 10.96 -23.27 -24.84
N GLY A 525 9.77 -22.97 -25.28
CA GLY A 525 9.36 -22.89 -26.67
C GLY A 525 9.15 -21.50 -27.26
N ASN A 526 10.05 -20.53 -27.07
CA ASN A 526 10.10 -19.35 -27.93
C ASN A 526 11.29 -19.48 -28.90
N ARG A 527 11.07 -20.20 -29.99
CA ARG A 527 11.86 -20.05 -31.24
C ARG A 527 11.32 -18.86 -32.02
#